data_923335dd195174d53dd67c9e75a8e712
#
_entry.id   923335dd195174d53dd67c9e75a8e712
#
_cell.length_a   1.000
_cell.length_b   1.000
_cell.length_c   1.000
_cell.angle_alpha   90.00
_cell.angle_beta   90.00
_cell.angle_gamma   90.00
#
_symmetry.space_group_name_H-M   'P 1'
#
loop_
_entity.id
_entity.type
_entity.pdbx_description
1 polymer ?
#
loop_
_entity_poly.entity_id
_entity_poly.type
_entity_poly.pdbx_seq_one_letter_code
_entity_poly.pdbx_strand_id
1 'polypeptide(L)'
;MPGDHYLGDPYGAIIDMDYGIQGEGGSANVAGTGPYIAEKVTPTQIDLVKNEDYWGGEVNVDKITVKSFADGSALTAALQTGDIQGTYGLQYDNYSLFDGNPDYTINSCATSRCFFGQFNMDSEIVQDQNVRKAIEMGIDKEGFCSVIMEGRGIPAKGAFPSSFTYGNDAVETVSYDPEEAKKLLEESGWTDTDGDGYVDKDGQKLTINWLTYPTRLEQP
;
A
#
# COMPACT_ATOMS: atom_id res chain seq x y z
N MET A 1 -2.39 4.96 -25.06
CA MET A 1 -3.52 5.93 -25.11
C MET A 1 -3.96 6.25 -23.68
N PRO A 2 -4.45 7.49 -23.36
CA PRO A 2 -4.89 7.81 -21.99
C PRO A 2 -6.01 6.91 -21.46
N GLY A 3 -6.73 6.20 -22.32
CA GLY A 3 -7.84 5.32 -21.92
C GLY A 3 -7.44 4.02 -21.23
N ASP A 4 -6.22 3.55 -21.44
CA ASP A 4 -5.81 2.23 -20.95
C ASP A 4 -5.68 2.21 -19.42
N HIS A 5 -5.38 3.34 -18.79
CA HIS A 5 -5.27 3.47 -17.34
C HIS A 5 -6.65 3.46 -16.64
N TYR A 6 -7.66 4.03 -17.27
CA TYR A 6 -9.02 4.06 -16.70
C TYR A 6 -9.72 2.69 -16.80
N LEU A 7 -9.44 1.93 -17.85
CA LEU A 7 -10.01 0.59 -18.01
C LEU A 7 -9.39 -0.47 -17.10
N GLY A 8 -8.17 -0.20 -16.61
CA GLY A 8 -7.51 -1.06 -15.60
C GLY A 8 -7.90 -0.73 -14.15
N ASP A 9 -8.63 0.35 -13.92
CA ASP A 9 -9.11 0.76 -12.60
C ASP A 9 -10.45 0.08 -12.29
N PRO A 10 -10.71 -0.35 -11.03
CA PRO A 10 -12.01 -0.90 -10.63
C PRO A 10 -13.21 0.00 -10.96
N TYR A 11 -13.00 1.32 -10.99
CA TYR A 11 -14.04 2.29 -11.36
C TYR A 11 -14.25 2.41 -12.87
N GLY A 12 -13.34 1.86 -13.69
CA GLY A 12 -13.43 1.83 -15.14
C GLY A 12 -14.02 0.53 -15.71
N ALA A 13 -14.56 -0.34 -14.86
CA ALA A 13 -15.10 -1.62 -15.29
C ALA A 13 -16.28 -1.46 -16.28
N ILE A 14 -16.28 -2.28 -17.33
CA ILE A 14 -17.40 -2.36 -18.29
C ILE A 14 -18.46 -3.27 -17.69
N ILE A 15 -19.66 -2.73 -17.51
CA ILE A 15 -20.81 -3.46 -16.95
C ILE A 15 -22.02 -3.34 -17.87
N ASP A 16 -22.90 -4.34 -17.79
CA ASP A 16 -24.20 -4.29 -18.47
C ASP A 16 -25.15 -3.38 -17.66
N MET A 17 -25.56 -2.28 -18.24
CA MET A 17 -26.45 -1.30 -17.61
C MET A 17 -27.89 -1.80 -17.41
N ASP A 18 -28.32 -2.81 -18.15
CA ASP A 18 -29.66 -3.39 -17.98
C ASP A 18 -29.74 -4.22 -16.68
N TYR A 19 -28.63 -4.76 -16.22
CA TYR A 19 -28.52 -5.41 -14.90
C TYR A 19 -28.35 -4.41 -13.76
N GLY A 20 -27.82 -3.23 -14.05
CA GLY A 20 -27.55 -2.16 -13.08
C GLY A 20 -26.47 -2.51 -12.06
N ILE A 21 -25.92 -1.45 -11.44
CA ILE A 21 -25.22 -1.57 -10.14
C ILE A 21 -26.30 -1.35 -9.09
N GLN A 22 -26.81 -2.38 -8.49
CA GLN A 22 -27.70 -2.21 -7.34
C GLN A 22 -26.84 -1.94 -6.10
N GLY A 23 -26.68 -0.66 -5.78
CA GLY A 23 -26.08 -0.21 -4.54
C GLY A 23 -26.97 -0.51 -3.34
N GLU A 24 -26.37 -0.46 -2.15
CA GLU A 24 -26.97 -0.56 -0.81
C GLU A 24 -27.83 -1.80 -0.57
N GLY A 25 -27.23 -2.87 -0.07
CA GLY A 25 -27.93 -4.03 0.47
C GLY A 25 -27.49 -5.39 -0.03
N GLY A 26 -26.43 -5.49 -0.78
CA GLY A 26 -25.65 -6.72 -0.88
C GLY A 26 -26.14 -7.79 -1.85
N SER A 27 -26.99 -7.50 -2.80
CA SER A 27 -27.16 -8.35 -3.97
C SER A 27 -26.90 -7.53 -5.24
N ALA A 28 -25.63 -7.38 -5.58
CA ALA A 28 -25.28 -6.80 -6.84
C ALA A 28 -25.43 -7.86 -7.93
N ASN A 29 -26.47 -7.75 -8.73
CA ASN A 29 -26.47 -8.38 -10.03
C ASN A 29 -25.51 -7.57 -10.91
N VAL A 30 -24.27 -8.00 -11.03
CA VAL A 30 -23.29 -7.38 -11.91
C VAL A 30 -23.03 -8.33 -13.07
N ALA A 31 -23.39 -7.91 -14.27
CA ALA A 31 -22.96 -8.58 -15.49
C ALA A 31 -21.77 -7.82 -16.09
N GLY A 32 -20.62 -8.44 -16.07
CA GLY A 32 -19.37 -7.94 -16.63
C GLY A 32 -18.91 -8.78 -17.80
N THR A 33 -17.74 -8.44 -18.34
CA THR A 33 -17.12 -9.14 -19.47
C THR A 33 -16.02 -10.11 -19.06
N GLY A 34 -15.92 -10.39 -17.76
CA GLY A 34 -14.85 -11.19 -17.16
C GLY A 34 -15.03 -12.70 -17.30
N PRO A 35 -14.00 -13.47 -16.86
CA PRO A 35 -14.02 -14.94 -16.94
C PRO A 35 -14.96 -15.61 -15.93
N TYR A 36 -15.52 -14.86 -14.99
CA TYR A 36 -16.42 -15.36 -13.97
C TYR A 36 -17.67 -14.52 -13.84
N ILE A 37 -18.75 -15.16 -13.49
CA ILE A 37 -20.06 -14.57 -13.21
C ILE A 37 -20.29 -14.63 -11.69
N ALA A 38 -20.72 -13.53 -11.08
CA ALA A 38 -21.10 -13.50 -9.67
C ALA A 38 -22.48 -14.17 -9.49
N GLU A 39 -22.50 -15.36 -8.90
CA GLU A 39 -23.72 -16.11 -8.62
C GLU A 39 -24.38 -15.63 -7.32
N LYS A 40 -23.56 -15.28 -6.33
CA LYS A 40 -24.01 -14.79 -5.03
C LYS A 40 -23.06 -13.75 -4.49
N VAL A 41 -23.62 -12.66 -3.98
CA VAL A 41 -22.87 -11.59 -3.32
C VAL A 41 -23.47 -11.33 -1.94
N THR A 42 -22.62 -11.36 -0.92
CA THR A 42 -22.96 -11.00 0.46
C THR A 42 -21.91 -10.03 1.00
N PRO A 43 -22.12 -9.38 2.15
CA PRO A 43 -21.11 -8.50 2.74
C PRO A 43 -19.76 -9.18 3.06
N THR A 44 -19.75 -10.50 3.23
CA THR A 44 -18.57 -11.26 3.65
C THR A 44 -18.08 -12.29 2.63
N GLN A 45 -18.85 -12.52 1.55
CA GLN A 45 -18.54 -13.57 0.60
C GLN A 45 -19.11 -13.27 -0.79
N ILE A 46 -18.34 -13.58 -1.82
CA ILE A 46 -18.76 -13.58 -3.22
C ILE A 46 -18.51 -14.98 -3.78
N ASP A 47 -19.55 -15.60 -4.32
CA ASP A 47 -19.45 -16.87 -5.04
C ASP A 47 -19.47 -16.59 -6.53
N LEU A 48 -18.42 -17.05 -7.21
CA LEU A 48 -18.19 -16.85 -8.63
C LEU A 48 -18.24 -18.20 -9.34
N VAL A 49 -18.92 -18.25 -10.48
CA VAL A 49 -18.93 -19.41 -11.39
C VAL A 49 -18.29 -19.04 -12.71
N LYS A 50 -17.71 -20.01 -13.37
CA LYS A 50 -17.08 -19.85 -14.67
C LYS A 50 -18.08 -19.27 -15.69
N ASN A 51 -17.63 -18.33 -16.49
CA ASN A 51 -18.34 -17.81 -17.64
C ASN A 51 -17.99 -18.66 -18.87
N GLU A 52 -18.90 -19.51 -19.29
CA GLU A 52 -18.71 -20.41 -20.45
C GLU A 52 -18.58 -19.64 -21.78
N ASP A 53 -19.09 -18.40 -21.83
CA ASP A 53 -19.05 -17.54 -23.01
C ASP A 53 -17.87 -16.53 -22.93
N TYR A 54 -16.88 -16.77 -22.07
CA TYR A 54 -15.76 -15.85 -21.92
C TYR A 54 -14.91 -15.75 -23.19
N TRP A 55 -14.80 -14.55 -23.72
CA TRP A 55 -14.10 -14.24 -24.96
C TRP A 55 -12.57 -14.40 -24.92
N GLY A 56 -11.97 -14.36 -23.72
CA GLY A 56 -10.52 -14.36 -23.51
C GLY A 56 -9.86 -15.74 -23.47
N GLY A 57 -10.61 -16.83 -23.73
CA GLY A 57 -10.10 -18.19 -23.78
C GLY A 57 -10.56 -19.07 -22.63
N GLU A 58 -9.90 -20.20 -22.46
CA GLU A 58 -10.29 -21.22 -21.48
C GLU A 58 -10.07 -20.77 -20.05
N VAL A 59 -11.04 -21.02 -19.18
CA VAL A 59 -11.01 -20.77 -17.75
C VAL A 59 -10.86 -22.09 -17.02
N ASN A 60 -9.77 -22.25 -16.26
CA ASN A 60 -9.37 -23.53 -15.67
C ASN A 60 -10.06 -23.87 -14.34
N VAL A 61 -10.63 -22.89 -13.66
CA VAL A 61 -11.29 -23.08 -12.37
C VAL A 61 -12.77 -22.83 -12.51
N ASP A 62 -13.59 -23.84 -12.16
CA ASP A 62 -15.04 -23.75 -12.36
C ASP A 62 -15.73 -22.82 -11.36
N LYS A 63 -15.24 -22.77 -10.12
CA LYS A 63 -15.84 -21.95 -9.05
C LYS A 63 -14.77 -21.30 -8.17
N ILE A 64 -15.02 -20.05 -7.79
CA ILE A 64 -14.20 -19.30 -6.85
C ILE A 64 -15.11 -18.71 -5.77
N THR A 65 -14.76 -18.91 -4.50
CA THR A 65 -15.40 -18.23 -3.38
C THR A 65 -14.42 -17.21 -2.83
N VAL A 66 -14.74 -15.93 -2.91
CA VAL A 66 -13.99 -14.83 -2.30
C VAL A 66 -14.59 -14.56 -0.93
N LYS A 67 -13.77 -14.65 0.12
CA LYS A 67 -14.18 -14.38 1.52
C LYS A 67 -13.51 -13.11 2.02
N SER A 68 -14.24 -12.29 2.76
CA SER A 68 -13.71 -11.11 3.46
C SER A 68 -13.36 -11.48 4.89
N PHE A 69 -12.21 -11.02 5.37
CA PHE A 69 -11.74 -11.19 6.74
C PHE A 69 -11.64 -9.84 7.44
N ALA A 70 -11.85 -9.83 8.75
CA ALA A 70 -11.86 -8.60 9.53
C ALA A 70 -10.46 -8.00 9.70
N ASP A 71 -9.44 -8.85 9.77
CA ASP A 71 -8.04 -8.47 9.98
C ASP A 71 -7.07 -9.49 9.38
N GLY A 72 -5.77 -9.12 9.36
CA GLY A 72 -4.72 -9.96 8.80
C GLY A 72 -4.45 -11.24 9.58
N SER A 73 -4.71 -11.25 10.88
CA SER A 73 -4.52 -12.45 11.72
C SER A 73 -5.54 -13.52 11.38
N ALA A 74 -6.81 -13.13 11.24
CA ALA A 74 -7.87 -14.03 10.79
C ALA A 74 -7.63 -14.57 9.38
N LEU A 75 -7.13 -13.72 8.47
CA LEU A 75 -6.75 -14.09 7.12
C LEU A 75 -5.61 -15.12 7.11
N THR A 76 -4.56 -14.88 7.89
CA THR A 76 -3.42 -15.78 8.05
C THR A 76 -3.83 -17.14 8.59
N ALA A 77 -4.65 -17.17 9.65
CA ALA A 77 -5.18 -18.40 10.23
C ALA A 77 -6.01 -19.20 9.22
N ALA A 78 -6.87 -18.54 8.45
CA ALA A 78 -7.69 -19.20 7.43
C ALA A 78 -6.84 -19.84 6.32
N LEU A 79 -5.72 -19.21 5.93
CA LEU A 79 -4.80 -19.80 4.98
C LEU A 79 -4.05 -20.99 5.56
N GLN A 80 -3.59 -20.92 6.83
CA GLN A 80 -2.89 -22.02 7.50
C GLN A 80 -3.78 -23.23 7.74
N THR A 81 -5.07 -23.04 8.01
CA THR A 81 -6.03 -24.13 8.22
C THR A 81 -6.58 -24.72 6.92
N GLY A 82 -6.29 -24.10 5.78
CA GLY A 82 -6.81 -24.53 4.48
C GLY A 82 -8.26 -24.11 4.22
N ASP A 83 -8.84 -23.25 5.05
CA ASP A 83 -10.16 -22.66 4.82
C ASP A 83 -10.23 -21.80 3.57
N ILE A 84 -9.08 -21.27 3.18
CA ILE A 84 -8.83 -20.61 1.89
C ILE A 84 -7.57 -21.20 1.25
N GLN A 85 -7.54 -21.21 -0.09
CA GLN A 85 -6.42 -21.75 -0.89
C GLN A 85 -5.50 -20.66 -1.44
N GLY A 86 -5.88 -19.41 -1.30
CA GLY A 86 -5.08 -18.29 -1.74
C GLY A 86 -5.54 -16.99 -1.12
N THR A 87 -4.65 -16.05 -1.01
CA THR A 87 -4.93 -14.72 -0.49
C THR A 87 -4.08 -13.67 -1.18
N TYR A 88 -4.53 -12.43 -1.06
CA TYR A 88 -3.79 -11.23 -1.44
C TYR A 88 -3.69 -10.32 -0.22
N GLY A 89 -2.49 -9.76 0.02
CA GLY A 89 -2.30 -8.75 1.06
C GLY A 89 -2.19 -9.31 2.48
N LEU A 90 -1.38 -10.35 2.68
CA LEU A 90 -0.92 -10.72 4.03
C LEU A 90 -0.13 -9.57 4.64
N GLN A 91 -0.15 -9.47 5.97
CA GLN A 91 0.79 -8.60 6.70
C GLN A 91 2.22 -9.09 6.48
N TYR A 92 3.18 -8.16 6.44
CA TYR A 92 4.57 -8.50 6.08
C TYR A 92 5.18 -9.50 7.04
N ASP A 93 4.97 -9.37 8.34
CA ASP A 93 5.46 -10.26 9.38
C ASP A 93 4.92 -11.71 9.29
N ASN A 94 3.81 -11.90 8.59
CA ASN A 94 3.18 -13.22 8.44
C ASN A 94 3.70 -14.00 7.22
N TYR A 95 4.44 -13.38 6.30
CA TYR A 95 5.00 -14.10 5.16
C TYR A 95 6.01 -15.17 5.56
N SER A 96 6.77 -14.93 6.63
CA SER A 96 7.74 -15.89 7.17
C SER A 96 7.10 -17.24 7.56
N LEU A 97 5.81 -17.29 7.85
CA LEU A 97 5.08 -18.52 8.14
C LEU A 97 4.90 -19.44 6.92
N PHE A 98 5.03 -18.87 5.73
CA PHE A 98 4.79 -19.57 4.46
C PHE A 98 6.05 -19.66 3.59
N ASP A 99 7.05 -18.81 3.83
CA ASP A 99 8.30 -18.78 3.08
C ASP A 99 9.06 -20.11 3.26
N GLY A 100 9.49 -20.71 2.15
CA GLY A 100 10.21 -21.98 2.15
C GLY A 100 9.36 -23.21 2.45
N ASN A 101 8.08 -23.07 2.71
CA ASN A 101 7.17 -24.19 2.87
C ASN A 101 6.71 -24.70 1.49
N PRO A 102 6.95 -25.98 1.12
CA PRO A 102 6.61 -26.50 -0.20
C PRO A 102 5.10 -26.54 -0.51
N ASP A 103 4.26 -26.42 0.51
CA ASP A 103 2.79 -26.43 0.34
C ASP A 103 2.26 -25.06 -0.13
N TYR A 104 3.10 -24.02 -0.12
CA TYR A 104 2.71 -22.67 -0.49
C TYR A 104 3.59 -22.08 -1.59
N THR A 105 3.00 -21.27 -2.43
CA THR A 105 3.73 -20.47 -3.43
C THR A 105 3.45 -19.00 -3.18
N ILE A 106 4.51 -18.22 -2.96
CA ILE A 106 4.44 -16.77 -2.81
C ILE A 106 4.83 -16.13 -4.14
N ASN A 107 3.86 -15.44 -4.76
CA ASN A 107 4.11 -14.63 -5.94
C ASN A 107 4.21 -13.15 -5.54
N SER A 108 5.32 -12.50 -5.85
CA SER A 108 5.54 -11.09 -5.55
C SER A 108 5.94 -10.35 -6.82
N CYS A 109 5.39 -9.17 -7.00
CA CYS A 109 5.76 -8.27 -8.10
C CYS A 109 5.73 -6.82 -7.64
N ALA A 110 6.55 -5.99 -8.27
CA ALA A 110 6.48 -4.54 -8.08
C ALA A 110 5.14 -4.01 -8.58
N THR A 111 4.51 -3.16 -7.78
CA THR A 111 3.22 -2.56 -8.09
C THR A 111 3.35 -1.05 -8.29
N SER A 112 2.27 -0.39 -8.68
CA SER A 112 2.19 1.08 -8.72
C SER A 112 1.92 1.71 -7.35
N ARG A 113 1.76 0.89 -6.28
CA ARG A 113 1.54 1.42 -4.94
C ARG A 113 2.83 2.04 -4.39
N CYS A 114 2.71 3.26 -3.88
CA CYS A 114 3.78 3.97 -3.23
C CYS A 114 3.28 4.54 -1.90
N PHE A 115 4.07 4.37 -0.84
CA PHE A 115 3.84 5.04 0.44
C PHE A 115 4.73 6.27 0.50
N PHE A 116 4.15 7.41 0.80
CA PHE A 116 4.89 8.67 0.91
C PHE A 116 4.30 9.54 2.02
N GLY A 117 5.16 10.34 2.65
CA GLY A 117 4.75 11.41 3.55
C GLY A 117 4.48 12.69 2.77
N GLN A 118 3.51 13.46 3.20
CA GLN A 118 3.18 14.77 2.63
C GLN A 118 3.26 15.83 3.72
N PHE A 119 4.00 16.91 3.46
CA PHE A 119 4.06 18.05 4.36
C PHE A 119 2.84 18.95 4.22
N ASN A 120 2.24 19.33 5.36
CA ASN A 120 1.29 20.42 5.36
C ASN A 120 2.04 21.77 5.34
N MET A 121 2.09 22.39 4.19
CA MET A 121 2.85 23.64 3.98
C MET A 121 2.25 24.87 4.68
N ASP A 122 1.07 24.75 5.30
CA ASP A 122 0.51 25.80 6.16
C ASP A 122 1.17 25.80 7.57
N SER A 123 1.90 24.73 7.92
CA SER A 123 2.66 24.68 9.16
C SER A 123 3.99 25.42 9.01
N GLU A 124 4.22 26.43 9.86
CA GLU A 124 5.43 27.25 9.83
C GLU A 124 6.73 26.45 9.94
N ILE A 125 6.74 25.38 10.73
CA ILE A 125 7.90 24.50 10.95
C ILE A 125 8.39 23.90 9.64
N VAL A 126 7.49 23.37 8.81
CA VAL A 126 7.86 22.70 7.57
C VAL A 126 7.91 23.63 6.36
N GLN A 127 7.70 24.94 6.53
CA GLN A 127 8.02 25.94 5.50
C GLN A 127 9.52 26.07 5.30
N ASP A 128 10.32 25.81 6.33
CA ASP A 128 11.77 25.76 6.23
C ASP A 128 12.20 24.51 5.43
N GLN A 129 12.95 24.75 4.36
CA GLN A 129 13.43 23.68 3.48
C GLN A 129 14.43 22.76 4.19
N ASN A 130 15.28 23.29 5.07
CA ASN A 130 16.24 22.49 5.82
C ASN A 130 15.53 21.54 6.77
N VAL A 131 14.45 21.99 7.42
CA VAL A 131 13.63 21.11 8.27
C VAL A 131 13.02 19.97 7.46
N ARG A 132 12.46 20.24 6.27
CA ARG A 132 11.93 19.18 5.42
C ARG A 132 12.99 18.17 4.98
N LYS A 133 14.18 18.67 4.57
CA LYS A 133 15.32 17.81 4.21
C LYS A 133 15.82 17.00 5.40
N ALA A 134 15.92 17.61 6.57
CA ALA A 134 16.32 16.91 7.79
C ALA A 134 15.36 15.78 8.15
N ILE A 135 14.05 16.01 8.02
CA ILE A 135 13.04 14.96 8.22
C ILE A 135 13.24 13.81 7.20
N GLU A 136 13.45 14.13 5.93
CA GLU A 136 13.67 13.11 4.89
C GLU A 136 14.96 12.31 5.14
N MET A 137 16.06 12.99 5.53
CA MET A 137 17.35 12.38 5.88
C MET A 137 17.27 11.53 7.15
N GLY A 138 16.33 11.81 8.03
CA GLY A 138 16.09 11.04 9.25
C GLY A 138 15.33 9.73 9.01
N ILE A 139 14.78 9.49 7.81
CA ILE A 139 14.01 8.28 7.49
C ILE A 139 14.90 7.25 6.81
N ASP A 140 15.16 6.13 7.50
CA ASP A 140 15.85 4.97 6.93
C ASP A 140 14.91 4.14 6.03
N LYS A 141 14.77 4.59 4.78
CA LYS A 141 13.91 3.92 3.79
C LYS A 141 14.39 2.50 3.46
N GLU A 142 15.70 2.27 3.44
CA GLU A 142 16.29 0.95 3.17
C GLU A 142 16.10 0.00 4.35
N GLY A 143 16.35 0.49 5.57
CA GLY A 143 16.08 -0.27 6.79
C GLY A 143 14.60 -0.62 6.93
N PHE A 144 13.71 0.32 6.62
CA PHE A 144 12.27 0.07 6.61
C PHE A 144 11.88 -1.05 5.62
N CYS A 145 12.36 -0.97 4.37
CA CYS A 145 12.07 -1.97 3.35
C CYS A 145 12.66 -3.35 3.68
N SER A 146 13.88 -3.38 4.22
CA SER A 146 14.57 -4.64 4.51
C SER A 146 14.08 -5.32 5.78
N VAL A 147 13.79 -4.55 6.83
CA VAL A 147 13.44 -5.09 8.17
C VAL A 147 11.93 -5.15 8.35
N ILE A 148 11.24 -4.01 8.24
CA ILE A 148 9.81 -3.95 8.53
C ILE A 148 8.97 -4.64 7.44
N MET A 149 9.37 -4.47 6.18
CA MET A 149 8.70 -5.11 5.03
C MET A 149 9.33 -6.46 4.65
N GLU A 150 10.25 -6.98 5.45
CA GLU A 150 10.94 -8.27 5.20
C GLU A 150 11.55 -8.38 3.80
N GLY A 151 12.11 -7.28 3.27
CA GLY A 151 12.69 -7.22 1.93
C GLY A 151 11.68 -7.17 0.79
N ARG A 152 10.40 -7.01 1.06
CA ARG A 152 9.32 -6.97 0.05
C ARG A 152 8.99 -5.56 -0.43
N GLY A 153 9.65 -4.54 0.13
CA GLY A 153 9.57 -3.16 -0.29
C GLY A 153 10.74 -2.74 -1.18
N ILE A 154 10.53 -1.69 -1.96
CA ILE A 154 11.57 -1.02 -2.74
C ILE A 154 11.64 0.42 -2.26
N PRO A 155 12.80 0.94 -1.80
CA PRO A 155 12.92 2.33 -1.40
C PRO A 155 12.50 3.27 -2.52
N ALA A 156 11.50 4.11 -2.25
CA ALA A 156 10.97 5.02 -3.25
C ALA A 156 11.89 6.24 -3.41
N LYS A 157 12.08 6.67 -4.66
CA LYS A 157 12.81 7.90 -4.99
C LYS A 157 11.89 9.12 -5.11
N GLY A 158 10.59 8.90 -5.29
CA GLY A 158 9.60 9.95 -5.44
C GLY A 158 8.19 9.37 -5.49
N ALA A 159 7.23 10.19 -5.90
CA ALA A 159 5.82 9.82 -5.94
C ALA A 159 5.47 8.75 -7.01
N PHE A 160 6.36 8.56 -7.99
CA PHE A 160 6.19 7.54 -9.03
C PHE A 160 7.13 6.37 -8.77
N PRO A 161 6.61 5.17 -8.49
CA PRO A 161 7.44 4.00 -8.25
C PRO A 161 8.15 3.50 -9.51
N SER A 162 9.20 2.70 -9.33
CA SER A 162 10.02 2.16 -10.42
C SER A 162 9.29 1.24 -11.39
N SER A 163 8.08 0.80 -11.04
CA SER A 163 7.19 0.05 -11.95
C SER A 163 6.64 0.89 -13.09
N PHE A 164 6.65 2.23 -12.96
CA PHE A 164 6.31 3.13 -14.08
C PHE A 164 7.50 3.35 -15.00
N THR A 165 7.22 3.55 -16.29
CA THR A 165 8.22 3.84 -17.31
C THR A 165 8.68 5.30 -17.31
N TYR A 166 8.18 6.12 -16.38
CA TYR A 166 8.45 7.56 -16.29
C TYR A 166 8.55 8.03 -14.83
N GLY A 167 9.21 9.17 -14.62
CA GLY A 167 9.19 9.91 -13.35
C GLY A 167 10.15 9.42 -12.29
N ASN A 168 11.01 8.45 -12.59
CA ASN A 168 11.86 7.78 -11.61
C ASN A 168 13.35 8.09 -11.75
N ASP A 169 13.87 8.15 -12.97
CA ASP A 169 15.31 8.25 -13.21
C ASP A 169 15.89 9.65 -12.96
N ALA A 170 15.05 10.68 -13.02
CA ALA A 170 15.43 12.07 -12.85
C ALA A 170 15.27 12.60 -11.42
N VAL A 171 14.79 11.77 -10.48
CA VAL A 171 14.58 12.21 -9.10
C VAL A 171 15.84 11.92 -8.28
N GLU A 172 16.47 12.99 -7.80
CA GLU A 172 17.51 12.91 -6.77
C GLU A 172 16.86 12.84 -5.40
N THR A 173 17.17 11.79 -4.67
CA THR A 173 16.72 11.64 -3.27
C THR A 173 17.85 11.92 -2.32
N VAL A 174 17.52 12.42 -1.15
CA VAL A 174 18.47 12.49 -0.05
C VAL A 174 18.64 11.09 0.56
N SER A 175 19.90 10.76 0.88
CA SER A 175 20.23 9.53 1.59
C SER A 175 19.88 9.65 3.07
N TYR A 176 19.65 8.51 3.73
CA TYR A 176 19.56 8.46 5.17
C TYR A 176 20.89 8.93 5.78
N ASP A 177 20.87 10.05 6.47
CA ASP A 177 22.02 10.65 7.15
C ASP A 177 21.55 11.47 8.35
N PRO A 178 21.40 10.84 9.53
CA PRO A 178 20.95 11.53 10.75
C PRO A 178 21.91 12.63 11.22
N GLU A 179 23.19 12.50 10.94
CA GLU A 179 24.17 13.50 11.36
C GLU A 179 24.09 14.77 10.49
N GLU A 180 23.90 14.61 9.19
CA GLU A 180 23.65 15.75 8.32
C GLU A 180 22.28 16.38 8.58
N ALA A 181 21.26 15.55 8.90
CA ALA A 181 19.96 16.04 9.31
C ALA A 181 20.04 16.97 10.54
N LYS A 182 20.85 16.61 11.56
CA LYS A 182 21.08 17.46 12.73
C LYS A 182 21.72 18.81 12.35
N LYS A 183 22.72 18.80 11.47
CA LYS A 183 23.36 20.05 11.02
C LYS A 183 22.37 20.96 10.27
N LEU A 184 21.51 20.41 9.42
CA LEU A 184 20.49 21.20 8.75
C LEU A 184 19.50 21.83 9.74
N LEU A 185 19.15 21.11 10.81
CA LEU A 185 18.33 21.67 11.88
C LEU A 185 19.07 22.79 12.63
N GLU A 186 20.34 22.60 12.97
CA GLU A 186 21.18 23.60 13.61
C GLU A 186 21.33 24.87 12.74
N GLU A 187 21.55 24.72 11.42
CA GLU A 187 21.59 25.84 10.47
C GLU A 187 20.28 26.63 10.42
N SER A 188 19.15 25.98 10.69
CA SER A 188 17.83 26.60 10.79
C SER A 188 17.53 27.15 12.20
N GLY A 189 18.50 27.05 13.12
CA GLY A 189 18.41 27.56 14.48
C GLY A 189 17.71 26.63 15.47
N TRP A 190 17.49 25.34 15.08
CA TRP A 190 16.99 24.32 15.97
C TRP A 190 18.15 23.60 16.66
N THR A 191 18.31 23.83 17.96
CA THR A 191 19.38 23.23 18.76
C THR A 191 18.84 22.78 20.10
N ASP A 192 19.46 21.76 20.70
CA ASP A 192 19.14 21.35 22.08
C ASP A 192 19.76 22.34 23.05
N THR A 193 18.97 23.33 23.51
CA THR A 193 19.49 24.41 24.36
C THR A 193 19.45 24.09 25.86
N ASP A 194 18.60 23.13 26.27
CA ASP A 194 18.44 22.76 27.68
C ASP A 194 19.01 21.35 28.00
N GLY A 195 19.54 20.63 27.02
CA GLY A 195 20.22 19.35 27.19
C GLY A 195 19.28 18.18 27.43
N ASP A 196 18.01 18.29 27.03
CA ASP A 196 17.01 17.23 27.21
C ASP A 196 16.94 16.24 26.07
N GLY A 197 17.75 16.42 25.03
CA GLY A 197 17.82 15.54 23.85
C GLY A 197 16.86 15.89 22.73
N TYR A 198 16.08 16.97 22.86
CA TYR A 198 15.21 17.49 21.83
C TYR A 198 15.68 18.86 21.37
N VAL A 199 15.58 19.11 20.07
CA VAL A 199 15.94 20.44 19.55
C VAL A 199 14.81 21.44 19.80
N ASP A 200 15.21 22.65 20.19
CA ASP A 200 14.31 23.77 20.41
C ASP A 200 14.78 25.03 19.69
N LYS A 201 13.87 25.98 19.50
CA LYS A 201 14.11 27.29 18.93
C LYS A 201 13.20 28.30 19.61
N ASP A 202 13.77 29.41 20.11
CA ASP A 202 13.03 30.47 20.82
C ASP A 202 12.17 29.94 21.99
N GLY A 203 12.66 28.89 22.67
CA GLY A 203 11.98 28.22 23.79
C GLY A 203 10.83 27.31 23.39
N GLN A 204 10.72 26.97 22.11
CA GLN A 204 9.72 26.02 21.60
C GLN A 204 10.41 24.76 21.05
N LYS A 205 10.01 23.59 21.50
CA LYS A 205 10.51 22.30 20.98
C LYS A 205 10.01 22.04 19.57
N LEU A 206 10.89 21.49 18.74
CA LEU A 206 10.52 21.01 17.42
C LEU A 206 9.55 19.83 17.59
N THR A 207 8.31 20.03 17.24
CA THR A 207 7.29 19.00 17.31
C THR A 207 6.70 18.76 15.93
N ILE A 208 6.80 17.52 15.46
CA ILE A 208 6.21 17.08 14.20
C ILE A 208 4.99 16.24 14.52
N ASN A 209 3.82 16.67 14.04
CA ASN A 209 2.61 15.89 14.15
C ASN A 209 2.50 14.98 12.92
N TRP A 210 2.64 13.68 13.15
CA TRP A 210 2.48 12.68 12.10
C TRP A 210 1.05 12.14 12.10
N LEU A 211 0.35 12.33 10.98
CA LEU A 211 -1.01 11.82 10.81
C LEU A 211 -0.99 10.58 9.91
N THR A 212 -1.50 9.49 10.41
CA THR A 212 -1.69 8.25 9.65
C THR A 212 -3.06 7.64 9.96
N TYR A 213 -3.49 6.66 9.19
CA TYR A 213 -4.76 5.95 9.41
C TYR A 213 -4.51 4.47 9.67
N PRO A 214 -5.15 3.89 10.72
CA PRO A 214 -4.79 2.57 11.25
C PRO A 214 -5.42 1.38 10.52
N THR A 215 -6.14 1.61 9.41
CA THR A 215 -7.04 0.59 8.83
C THR A 215 -6.46 -0.20 7.66
N ARG A 216 -5.16 -0.08 7.37
CA ARG A 216 -4.54 -0.87 6.31
C ARG A 216 -3.78 -2.05 6.89
N LEU A 217 -3.95 -3.22 6.28
CA LEU A 217 -3.29 -4.48 6.64
C LEU A 217 -1.76 -4.42 6.51
N GLU A 218 -1.26 -3.46 5.75
CA GLU A 218 0.17 -3.27 5.47
C GLU A 218 0.83 -2.22 6.39
N GLN A 219 0.14 -1.70 7.39
CA GLN A 219 0.77 -0.82 8.38
C GLN A 219 1.34 -1.64 9.53
N PRO A 220 2.60 -1.40 9.88
CA PRO A 220 3.22 -2.01 11.04
C PRO A 220 2.56 -1.57 12.34
#